data_1ea9548276d7075f93fdff020f7c6753
#
_entry.id   1ea9548276d7075f93fdff020f7c6753
#
_cell.length_a   1.000
_cell.length_b   1.000
_cell.length_c   1.000
_cell.angle_alpha   90.00
_cell.angle_beta   90.00
_cell.angle_gamma   90.00
#
_symmetry.space_group_name_H-M   'P 1'
#
loop_
_entity.id
_entity.type
_entity.pdbx_description
1 polymer ?
#
loop_
_entity_poly.entity_id
_entity_poly.type
_entity_poly.pdbx_seq_one_letter_code
_entity_poly.pdbx_strand_id
1 'polypeptide(L)'
;MSTQTIMIIAVVAVVWAIAFVVMLSMGKKRANSVDKFMEDNRDKGILHIYGKQIKVDGSDLINVPFTTGKDLETVVALAPGQHTIEGVYQSTETVGTKTRNVKTEKLSFDLSVEAGHSYSAGMYFYSAEEKAQYSNGQAGKAILEIPLTIVEGSDYIKAYVLVYRED
;
A
#
# COMPACT_ATOMS: atom_id res chain seq x y z
N MET A 1 19.64 -11.08 40.29
CA MET A 1 19.85 -9.95 39.36
C MET A 1 20.37 -8.77 40.15
N SER A 2 21.38 -8.05 39.65
CA SER A 2 21.88 -6.85 40.34
C SER A 2 20.87 -5.69 40.21
N THR A 3 20.86 -4.80 41.19
CA THR A 3 20.02 -3.58 41.15
C THR A 3 20.24 -2.78 39.90
N GLN A 4 21.48 -2.74 39.38
CA GLN A 4 21.81 -2.08 38.11
C GLN A 4 21.10 -2.72 36.89
N THR A 5 21.04 -4.04 36.83
CA THR A 5 20.35 -4.76 35.74
C THR A 5 18.85 -4.46 35.78
N ILE A 6 18.23 -4.40 36.95
CA ILE A 6 16.81 -4.05 37.10
C ILE A 6 16.53 -2.62 36.62
N MET A 7 17.41 -1.67 36.99
CA MET A 7 17.29 -0.28 36.55
C MET A 7 17.38 -0.16 35.01
N ILE A 8 18.32 -0.85 34.37
CA ILE A 8 18.48 -0.81 32.91
C ILE A 8 17.23 -1.37 32.21
N ILE A 9 16.70 -2.48 32.69
CA ILE A 9 15.48 -3.08 32.15
C ILE A 9 14.29 -2.13 32.30
N ALA A 10 14.16 -1.49 33.47
CA ALA A 10 13.08 -0.51 33.68
C ALA A 10 13.16 0.69 32.73
N VAL A 11 14.36 1.25 32.53
CA VAL A 11 14.57 2.37 31.59
C VAL A 11 14.25 1.95 30.17
N VAL A 12 14.73 0.80 29.72
CA VAL A 12 14.42 0.27 28.39
C VAL A 12 12.91 0.07 28.21
N ALA A 13 12.21 -0.49 29.19
CA ALA A 13 10.76 -0.69 29.13
C ALA A 13 9.99 0.64 29.01
N VAL A 14 10.41 1.68 29.74
CA VAL A 14 9.80 3.01 29.66
C VAL A 14 10.04 3.64 28.29
N VAL A 15 11.24 3.57 27.74
CA VAL A 15 11.55 4.08 26.39
C VAL A 15 10.71 3.36 25.34
N TRP A 16 10.57 2.05 25.45
CA TRP A 16 9.73 1.25 24.55
C TRP A 16 8.24 1.65 24.65
N ALA A 17 7.73 1.84 25.86
CA ALA A 17 6.35 2.27 26.06
C ALA A 17 6.07 3.64 25.44
N ILE A 18 6.98 4.59 25.61
CA ILE A 18 6.87 5.92 25.00
C ILE A 18 6.90 5.82 23.46
N ALA A 19 7.85 5.08 22.89
CA ALA A 19 7.95 4.88 21.45
C ALA A 19 6.68 4.23 20.89
N PHE A 20 6.11 3.26 21.58
CA PHE A 20 4.85 2.61 21.19
C PHE A 20 3.66 3.57 21.18
N VAL A 21 3.50 4.41 22.23
CA VAL A 21 2.44 5.42 22.28
C VAL A 21 2.58 6.45 21.17
N VAL A 22 3.80 6.89 20.88
CA VAL A 22 4.08 7.82 19.77
C VAL A 22 3.69 7.18 18.43
N MET A 23 4.06 5.92 18.20
CA MET A 23 3.73 5.18 16.98
C MET A 23 2.21 5.07 16.78
N LEU A 24 1.46 4.70 17.83
CA LEU A 24 0.00 4.64 17.80
C LEU A 24 -0.64 6.00 17.50
N SER A 25 -0.11 7.07 18.11
CA SER A 25 -0.64 8.43 17.90
C SER A 25 -0.39 8.92 16.46
N MET A 26 0.76 8.57 15.87
CA MET A 26 1.06 8.88 14.49
C MET A 26 0.14 8.14 13.50
N GLY A 27 -0.17 6.87 13.77
CA GLY A 27 -1.12 6.09 12.96
C GLY A 27 -2.51 6.74 12.95
N LYS A 28 -3.03 7.14 14.11
CA LYS A 28 -4.32 7.86 14.20
C LYS A 28 -4.32 9.19 13.46
N LYS A 29 -3.25 9.98 13.57
CA LYS A 29 -3.14 11.25 12.84
C LYS A 29 -3.17 11.05 11.34
N ARG A 30 -2.50 10.02 10.82
CA ARG A 30 -2.51 9.69 9.38
C ARG A 30 -3.89 9.25 8.91
N ALA A 31 -4.57 8.37 9.65
CA ALA A 31 -5.93 7.96 9.33
C ALA A 31 -6.87 9.19 9.23
N ASN A 32 -6.90 10.04 10.26
CA ASN A 32 -7.71 11.26 10.24
C ASN A 32 -7.31 12.22 9.10
N SER A 33 -6.03 12.22 8.69
CA SER A 33 -5.57 13.02 7.55
C SER A 33 -6.11 12.49 6.23
N VAL A 34 -6.21 11.17 6.08
CA VAL A 34 -6.81 10.53 4.89
C VAL A 34 -8.30 10.81 4.82
N ASP A 35 -9.04 10.64 5.93
CA ASP A 35 -10.47 10.90 5.98
C ASP A 35 -10.78 12.34 5.55
N LYS A 36 -10.04 13.30 6.11
CA LYS A 36 -10.17 14.71 5.72
C LYS A 36 -9.79 14.94 4.26
N PHE A 37 -8.71 14.32 3.78
CA PHE A 37 -8.29 14.42 2.39
C PHE A 37 -9.33 13.90 1.42
N MET A 38 -9.99 12.77 1.74
CA MET A 38 -11.09 12.22 0.96
C MET A 38 -12.31 13.15 0.98
N GLU A 39 -12.62 13.74 2.14
CA GLU A 39 -13.68 14.72 2.26
C GLU A 39 -13.45 15.97 1.41
N ASP A 40 -12.23 16.50 1.44
CA ASP A 40 -11.83 17.70 0.67
C ASP A 40 -11.77 17.43 -0.86
N ASN A 41 -11.77 16.16 -1.30
CA ASN A 41 -11.67 15.74 -2.69
C ASN A 41 -12.82 14.82 -3.14
N ARG A 42 -14.03 15.02 -2.61
CA ARG A 42 -15.22 14.19 -2.92
C ARG A 42 -15.63 14.21 -4.40
N ASP A 43 -15.23 15.23 -5.12
CA ASP A 43 -15.45 15.40 -6.57
C ASP A 43 -14.48 14.64 -7.43
N LYS A 44 -13.53 13.92 -6.80
CA LYS A 44 -12.46 13.15 -7.45
C LYS A 44 -12.56 11.68 -7.10
N GLY A 45 -11.81 10.87 -7.84
CA GLY A 45 -11.55 9.49 -7.42
C GLY A 45 -10.30 9.43 -6.55
N ILE A 46 -10.31 8.58 -5.54
CA ILE A 46 -9.22 8.40 -4.59
C ILE A 46 -8.48 7.11 -4.93
N LEU A 47 -7.17 7.20 -5.10
CA LEU A 47 -6.34 6.02 -5.39
C LEU A 47 -5.30 5.81 -4.29
N HIS A 48 -5.40 4.69 -3.59
CA HIS A 48 -4.44 4.20 -2.60
C HIS A 48 -3.36 3.39 -3.32
N ILE A 49 -2.09 3.82 -3.23
CA ILE A 49 -0.98 3.19 -3.95
C ILE A 49 0.05 2.67 -2.96
N TYR A 50 0.21 1.35 -2.92
CA TYR A 50 1.20 0.65 -2.10
C TYR A 50 2.50 0.45 -2.90
N GLY A 51 3.17 1.57 -3.20
CA GLY A 51 4.34 1.61 -4.06
C GLY A 51 5.27 2.79 -3.77
N LYS A 52 6.31 2.89 -4.58
CA LYS A 52 7.31 3.98 -4.53
C LYS A 52 7.52 4.56 -5.92
N GLN A 53 8.13 5.76 -5.98
CA GLN A 53 8.43 6.45 -7.23
C GLN A 53 7.19 6.62 -8.12
N ILE A 54 6.07 6.97 -7.48
CA ILE A 54 4.78 7.10 -8.14
C ILE A 54 4.79 8.34 -9.02
N LYS A 55 4.27 8.16 -10.25
CA LYS A 55 3.94 9.22 -11.19
C LYS A 55 2.52 9.06 -11.67
N VAL A 56 1.89 10.17 -11.96
CA VAL A 56 0.58 10.25 -12.57
C VAL A 56 0.71 11.07 -13.85
N ASP A 57 0.26 10.53 -14.97
CA ASP A 57 0.30 11.16 -16.28
C ASP A 57 1.71 11.66 -16.66
N GLY A 58 2.72 10.84 -16.36
CA GLY A 58 4.13 11.13 -16.62
C GLY A 58 4.78 12.16 -15.68
N SER A 59 4.02 12.76 -14.76
CA SER A 59 4.48 13.78 -13.83
C SER A 59 4.62 13.23 -12.42
N ASP A 60 5.59 13.74 -11.66
CA ASP A 60 5.70 13.48 -10.23
C ASP A 60 4.47 14.06 -9.49
N LEU A 61 4.18 13.57 -8.28
CA LEU A 61 2.98 13.94 -7.49
C LEU A 61 2.90 15.42 -7.07
N ILE A 62 3.88 16.26 -7.43
CA ILE A 62 3.91 17.69 -7.08
C ILE A 62 2.65 18.44 -7.61
N ASN A 63 2.10 17.99 -8.73
CA ASN A 63 0.95 18.63 -9.38
C ASN A 63 -0.39 17.94 -9.10
N VAL A 64 -0.39 16.89 -8.28
CA VAL A 64 -1.58 16.11 -7.95
C VAL A 64 -1.78 16.16 -6.44
N PRO A 65 -2.99 16.44 -5.92
CA PRO A 65 -3.25 16.35 -4.49
C PRO A 65 -2.93 14.96 -3.97
N PHE A 66 -2.09 14.87 -2.93
CA PHE A 66 -1.77 13.59 -2.30
C PHE A 66 -1.56 13.72 -0.80
N THR A 67 -1.71 12.62 -0.11
CA THR A 67 -1.37 12.46 1.30
C THR A 67 -0.75 11.08 1.55
N THR A 68 -0.26 10.83 2.75
CA THR A 68 0.27 9.52 3.15
C THR A 68 -0.69 8.88 4.14
N GLY A 69 -1.14 7.69 3.83
CA GLY A 69 -2.05 6.93 4.67
C GLY A 69 -1.40 6.20 5.83
N LYS A 70 -2.20 5.44 6.55
CA LYS A 70 -1.83 4.76 7.80
C LYS A 70 -0.69 3.75 7.59
N ASP A 71 -0.76 2.98 6.52
CA ASP A 71 0.19 1.92 6.18
C ASP A 71 1.34 2.42 5.28
N LEU A 72 1.57 3.75 5.28
CA LEU A 72 2.57 4.44 4.46
C LEU A 72 2.27 4.38 2.95
N GLU A 73 1.06 4.02 2.57
CA GLU A 73 0.58 4.14 1.20
C GLU A 73 0.50 5.60 0.77
N THR A 74 0.67 5.84 -0.51
CA THR A 74 0.41 7.14 -1.13
C THR A 74 -1.05 7.21 -1.55
N VAL A 75 -1.80 8.17 -1.03
CA VAL A 75 -3.20 8.41 -1.37
C VAL A 75 -3.29 9.62 -2.27
N VAL A 76 -3.79 9.45 -3.49
CA VAL A 76 -3.85 10.48 -4.53
C VAL A 76 -5.31 10.77 -4.88
N ALA A 77 -5.63 12.03 -5.10
CA ALA A 77 -6.94 12.43 -5.61
C ALA A 77 -6.85 12.79 -7.10
N LEU A 78 -7.50 12.00 -7.94
CA LEU A 78 -7.48 12.10 -9.40
C LEU A 78 -8.79 12.66 -9.93
N ALA A 79 -8.72 13.52 -10.93
CA ALA A 79 -9.93 13.96 -11.66
C ALA A 79 -10.62 12.74 -12.31
N PRO A 80 -11.95 12.76 -12.50
CA PRO A 80 -12.59 11.72 -13.27
C PRO A 80 -12.02 11.66 -14.70
N GLY A 81 -11.74 10.45 -15.18
CA GLY A 81 -11.17 10.23 -16.51
C GLY A 81 -10.10 9.16 -16.57
N GLN A 82 -9.37 9.13 -17.65
CA GLN A 82 -8.28 8.18 -17.86
C GLN A 82 -6.98 8.77 -17.35
N HIS A 83 -6.25 7.99 -16.55
CA HIS A 83 -4.95 8.36 -16.01
C HIS A 83 -3.94 7.24 -16.23
N THR A 84 -2.70 7.60 -16.52
CA THR A 84 -1.58 6.66 -16.56
C THR A 84 -0.84 6.70 -15.23
N ILE A 85 -0.81 5.58 -14.55
CA ILE A 85 -0.15 5.43 -13.24
C ILE A 85 1.17 4.68 -13.44
N GLU A 86 2.27 5.26 -12.97
CA GLU A 86 3.57 4.61 -12.97
C GLU A 86 4.08 4.44 -11.53
N GLY A 87 4.78 3.33 -11.26
CA GLY A 87 5.33 3.11 -9.96
C GLY A 87 6.16 1.83 -9.83
N VAL A 88 6.89 1.73 -8.74
CA VAL A 88 7.59 0.51 -8.31
C VAL A 88 6.83 -0.07 -7.13
N TYR A 89 6.29 -1.25 -7.30
CA TYR A 89 5.54 -1.95 -6.26
C TYR A 89 6.45 -2.89 -5.48
N GLN A 90 6.24 -2.97 -4.18
CA GLN A 90 7.04 -3.83 -3.31
C GLN A 90 6.16 -4.48 -2.26
N SER A 91 6.54 -5.68 -1.85
CA SER A 91 5.92 -6.40 -0.76
C SER A 91 6.96 -7.24 -0.03
N THR A 92 6.61 -7.66 1.18
CA THR A 92 7.44 -8.55 1.99
C THR A 92 6.77 -9.91 2.06
N GLU A 93 7.50 -10.91 1.57
CA GLU A 93 7.08 -12.29 1.57
C GLU A 93 7.72 -13.03 2.75
N THR A 94 6.94 -13.89 3.42
CA THR A 94 7.46 -14.80 4.43
C THR A 94 7.20 -16.24 4.00
N VAL A 95 8.26 -17.00 3.77
CA VAL A 95 8.21 -18.42 3.46
C VAL A 95 8.90 -19.20 4.58
N GLY A 96 8.12 -19.89 5.39
CA GLY A 96 8.60 -20.54 6.59
C GLY A 96 9.19 -19.52 7.59
N THR A 97 10.49 -19.62 7.87
CA THR A 97 11.21 -18.68 8.76
C THR A 97 11.97 -17.58 8.01
N LYS A 98 11.92 -17.57 6.69
CA LYS A 98 12.67 -16.61 5.86
C LYS A 98 11.74 -15.52 5.36
N THR A 99 12.18 -14.28 5.50
CA THR A 99 11.50 -13.11 4.98
C THR A 99 12.29 -12.55 3.79
N ARG A 100 11.60 -12.26 2.70
CA ARG A 100 12.18 -11.67 1.50
C ARG A 100 11.42 -10.40 1.12
N ASN A 101 12.15 -9.39 0.70
CA ASN A 101 11.55 -8.20 0.09
C ASN A 101 11.53 -8.41 -1.43
N VAL A 102 10.35 -8.32 -2.00
CA VAL A 102 10.11 -8.45 -3.43
C VAL A 102 9.70 -7.09 -3.98
N LYS A 103 10.27 -6.70 -5.09
CA LYS A 103 9.94 -5.45 -5.77
C LYS A 103 9.82 -5.69 -7.28
N THR A 104 8.99 -4.89 -7.95
CA THR A 104 8.89 -4.87 -9.40
C THR A 104 9.94 -3.98 -10.02
N GLU A 105 10.11 -4.10 -11.33
CA GLU A 105 10.60 -2.97 -12.13
C GLU A 105 9.54 -1.84 -12.11
N LYS A 106 9.85 -0.72 -12.74
CA LYS A 106 8.90 0.36 -12.90
C LYS A 106 7.78 -0.10 -13.83
N LEU A 107 6.58 -0.17 -13.31
CA LEU A 107 5.36 -0.53 -14.05
C LEU A 107 4.60 0.72 -14.46
N SER A 108 3.90 0.63 -15.58
CA SER A 108 2.97 1.64 -16.06
C SER A 108 1.67 0.96 -16.48
N PHE A 109 0.54 1.53 -16.07
CA PHE A 109 -0.79 1.06 -16.47
C PHE A 109 -1.78 2.22 -16.52
N ASP A 110 -2.82 2.05 -17.33
CA ASP A 110 -3.90 3.00 -17.45
C ASP A 110 -5.06 2.61 -16.53
N LEU A 111 -5.63 3.60 -15.86
CA LEU A 111 -6.77 3.47 -14.96
C LEU A 111 -7.84 4.49 -15.29
N SER A 112 -9.07 4.00 -15.52
CA SER A 112 -10.24 4.86 -15.60
C SER A 112 -10.78 5.15 -14.21
N VAL A 113 -10.80 6.41 -13.83
CA VAL A 113 -11.20 6.89 -12.51
C VAL A 113 -12.57 7.56 -12.57
N GLU A 114 -13.46 7.21 -11.67
CA GLU A 114 -14.77 7.83 -11.50
C GLU A 114 -14.78 8.69 -10.23
N ALA A 115 -15.53 9.78 -10.23
CA ALA A 115 -15.68 10.64 -9.06
C ALA A 115 -16.41 9.92 -7.91
N GLY A 116 -15.98 10.16 -6.70
CA GLY A 116 -16.60 9.61 -5.49
C GLY A 116 -16.30 8.15 -5.22
N HIS A 117 -15.40 7.53 -5.99
CA HIS A 117 -14.98 6.15 -5.81
C HIS A 117 -13.54 6.02 -5.34
N SER A 118 -13.28 4.96 -4.60
CA SER A 118 -11.95 4.63 -4.08
C SER A 118 -11.37 3.42 -4.79
N TYR A 119 -10.08 3.50 -5.07
CA TYR A 119 -9.31 2.49 -5.78
C TYR A 119 -8.08 2.13 -4.98
N SER A 120 -7.60 0.91 -5.13
CA SER A 120 -6.36 0.45 -4.50
C SER A 120 -5.47 -0.22 -5.52
N ALA A 121 -4.18 0.10 -5.49
CA ALA A 121 -3.16 -0.49 -6.34
C ALA A 121 -1.98 -0.99 -5.49
N GLY A 122 -1.71 -2.28 -5.51
CA GLY A 122 -0.65 -2.89 -4.69
C GLY A 122 -0.18 -4.22 -5.23
N MET A 123 0.92 -4.70 -4.68
CA MET A 123 1.45 -6.03 -4.96
C MET A 123 0.82 -7.06 -4.01
N TYR A 124 0.23 -8.10 -4.58
CA TYR A 124 -0.42 -9.19 -3.85
C TYR A 124 0.20 -10.53 -4.21
N PHE A 125 0.24 -11.42 -3.24
CA PHE A 125 0.64 -12.81 -3.40
C PHE A 125 -0.58 -13.67 -3.15
N TYR A 126 -0.96 -14.45 -4.15
CA TYR A 126 -2.05 -15.41 -4.02
C TYR A 126 -1.54 -16.83 -4.07
N SER A 127 -2.02 -17.65 -3.16
CA SER A 127 -2.03 -19.10 -3.36
C SER A 127 -2.95 -19.46 -4.54
N ALA A 128 -2.78 -20.65 -5.08
CA ALA A 128 -3.67 -21.13 -6.16
C ALA A 128 -5.14 -21.18 -5.71
N GLU A 129 -5.39 -21.46 -4.45
CA GLU A 129 -6.72 -21.52 -3.83
C GLU A 129 -7.35 -20.14 -3.67
N GLU A 130 -6.58 -19.15 -3.18
CA GLU A 130 -7.04 -17.76 -3.08
C GLU A 130 -7.33 -17.16 -4.45
N LYS A 131 -6.51 -17.49 -5.46
CA LYS A 131 -6.75 -17.05 -6.84
C LYS A 131 -8.05 -17.68 -7.41
N ALA A 132 -8.34 -18.93 -7.09
CA ALA A 132 -9.59 -19.56 -7.50
C ALA A 132 -10.81 -18.91 -6.84
N GLN A 133 -10.74 -18.60 -5.55
CA GLN A 133 -11.79 -17.87 -4.83
C GLN A 133 -12.02 -16.47 -5.41
N TYR A 134 -10.96 -15.79 -5.75
CA TYR A 134 -10.99 -14.48 -6.40
C TYR A 134 -11.68 -14.57 -7.78
N SER A 135 -11.29 -15.52 -8.60
CA SER A 135 -11.88 -15.76 -9.93
C SER A 135 -13.36 -16.15 -9.87
N ASN A 136 -13.80 -16.73 -8.75
CA ASN A 136 -15.20 -17.11 -8.52
C ASN A 136 -16.06 -15.95 -7.96
N GLY A 137 -15.53 -14.73 -7.87
CA GLY A 137 -16.27 -13.55 -7.42
C GLY A 137 -16.51 -13.48 -5.92
N GLN A 138 -15.79 -14.27 -5.13
CA GLN A 138 -15.86 -14.27 -3.66
C GLN A 138 -14.95 -13.20 -3.01
N ALA A 139 -14.05 -12.60 -3.79
CA ALA A 139 -13.27 -11.43 -3.42
C ALA A 139 -13.57 -10.28 -4.38
N GLY A 140 -13.26 -9.04 -3.99
CA GLY A 140 -13.50 -7.86 -4.84
C GLY A 140 -12.94 -8.05 -6.25
N LYS A 141 -13.66 -7.58 -7.26
CA LYS A 141 -13.27 -7.78 -8.66
C LYS A 141 -12.13 -6.86 -9.04
N ALA A 142 -10.98 -7.42 -9.44
CA ALA A 142 -9.88 -6.60 -9.95
C ALA A 142 -10.29 -5.90 -11.24
N ILE A 143 -9.97 -4.62 -11.32
CA ILE A 143 -10.10 -3.84 -12.56
C ILE A 143 -8.96 -4.22 -13.50
N LEU A 144 -7.76 -4.40 -12.93
CA LEU A 144 -6.55 -4.71 -13.66
C LEU A 144 -5.68 -5.68 -12.86
N GLU A 145 -5.19 -6.71 -13.52
CA GLU A 145 -4.22 -7.66 -12.98
C GLU A 145 -2.98 -7.65 -13.87
N ILE A 146 -1.83 -7.28 -13.29
CA ILE A 146 -0.54 -7.31 -13.98
C ILE A 146 0.27 -8.46 -13.40
N PRO A 147 0.42 -9.59 -14.13
CA PRO A 147 1.28 -10.68 -13.70
C PRO A 147 2.74 -10.24 -13.74
N LEU A 148 3.49 -10.53 -12.68
CA LEU A 148 4.87 -10.11 -12.56
C LEU A 148 5.82 -11.27 -12.76
N THR A 149 6.86 -11.04 -13.57
CA THR A 149 8.09 -11.82 -13.52
C THR A 149 8.95 -11.19 -12.42
N ILE A 150 9.13 -11.90 -11.32
CA ILE A 150 9.90 -11.38 -10.18
C ILE A 150 11.38 -11.44 -10.53
N VAL A 151 12.04 -10.28 -10.55
CA VAL A 151 13.45 -10.13 -10.96
C VAL A 151 14.43 -10.66 -9.92
N GLU A 152 14.05 -10.81 -8.66
CA GLU A 152 14.93 -11.32 -7.60
C GLU A 152 14.27 -12.40 -6.75
N GLY A 153 14.68 -13.63 -6.96
CA GLY A 153 14.82 -14.61 -5.87
C GLY A 153 13.63 -15.44 -5.48
N SER A 154 12.50 -15.44 -6.20
CA SER A 154 11.40 -16.34 -5.88
C SER A 154 10.92 -17.12 -7.11
N ASP A 155 11.35 -18.38 -7.19
CA ASP A 155 10.88 -19.33 -8.21
C ASP A 155 9.44 -19.82 -7.97
N TYR A 156 8.82 -19.45 -6.85
CA TYR A 156 7.60 -20.10 -6.35
C TYR A 156 6.38 -19.20 -6.24
N ILE A 157 6.50 -17.88 -6.36
CA ILE A 157 5.39 -16.98 -6.08
C ILE A 157 4.97 -16.21 -7.31
N LYS A 158 3.75 -16.43 -7.67
CA LYS A 158 3.04 -15.59 -8.63
C LYS A 158 2.65 -14.31 -7.89
N ALA A 159 3.46 -13.27 -8.00
CA ALA A 159 3.10 -11.94 -7.57
C ALA A 159 2.31 -11.24 -8.67
N TYR A 160 1.36 -10.44 -8.26
CA TYR A 160 0.54 -9.64 -9.16
C TYR A 160 0.50 -8.22 -8.62
N VAL A 161 0.49 -7.23 -9.51
CA VAL A 161 -0.03 -5.93 -9.14
C VAL A 161 -1.50 -5.92 -9.51
N LEU A 162 -2.33 -5.71 -8.52
CA LEU A 162 -3.77 -5.62 -8.69
C LEU A 162 -4.21 -4.18 -8.50
N VAL A 163 -5.14 -3.77 -9.35
CA VAL A 163 -5.91 -2.56 -9.18
C VAL A 163 -7.36 -2.98 -9.01
N TYR A 164 -7.97 -2.57 -7.93
CA TYR A 164 -9.38 -2.85 -7.66
C TYR A 164 -10.08 -1.61 -7.12
N ARG A 165 -11.40 -1.60 -7.27
CA ARG A 165 -12.29 -0.62 -6.68
C ARG A 165 -12.69 -1.10 -5.28
N GLU A 166 -12.60 -0.24 -4.29
CA GLU A 166 -12.83 -0.58 -2.88
C GLU A 166 -14.31 -0.51 -2.48
N ASP A 167 -15.14 0.19 -3.26
CA ASP A 167 -16.56 0.44 -3.01
C ASP A 167 -17.50 -0.08 -4.11
#